data_c3e0af29b259a0c7b5279e1e98c0363a
#
_entry.id   c3e0af29b259a0c7b5279e1e98c0363a
#
_cell.length_a   1.000
_cell.length_b   1.000
_cell.length_c   1.000
_cell.angle_alpha   90.00
_cell.angle_beta   90.00
_cell.angle_gamma   90.00
#
_symmetry.space_group_name_H-M   'P 1'
#
loop_
_entity.id
_entity.type
_entity.pdbx_description
1 polymer ?
#
loop_
_entity_poly.entity_id
_entity_poly.type
_entity_poly.pdbx_seq_one_letter_code
_entity_poly.pdbx_strand_id
1 'polypeptide(L)'
;DNQIVTDKVWHELAFGLESLGYDTPTIRRRVAEMASFFGIETWFYKDVSQLSGGQKQLLNLAAIMAMQPSVLILDEPTSQLDPIAASDFLATVGRINRELGTTVICTEHRLEEVFPYSHRVLVMDEGRLIADGTPAQVGQALKQAGHRMFASMPTAMQIYAAVDNDLACPVTVREGRDWLDAFAKG
;
A
#
# COMPACT_ATOMS: atom_id res chain seq x y z
N ASP A 1 2.83 6.99 -16.35
CA ASP A 1 4.02 7.22 -17.20
C ASP A 1 4.57 8.66 -17.11
N ASN A 2 3.80 9.64 -16.63
CA ASN A 2 4.23 11.05 -16.61
C ASN A 2 5.06 11.46 -15.36
N GLN A 3 5.36 10.54 -14.46
CA GLN A 3 6.10 10.84 -13.23
C GLN A 3 7.61 10.60 -13.36
N ILE A 4 8.03 9.76 -14.31
CA ILE A 4 9.45 9.48 -14.56
C ILE A 4 10.01 10.56 -15.48
N VAL A 5 11.10 11.18 -15.06
CA VAL A 5 11.70 12.36 -15.71
C VAL A 5 12.96 11.98 -16.49
N THR A 6 13.69 10.97 -16.05
CA THR A 6 14.98 10.58 -16.62
C THR A 6 14.89 9.30 -17.46
N ASP A 7 15.92 9.01 -18.25
CA ASP A 7 15.99 7.82 -19.10
C ASP A 7 16.68 6.62 -18.43
N LYS A 8 17.41 6.85 -17.33
CA LYS A 8 18.15 5.82 -16.58
C LYS A 8 17.60 5.62 -15.17
N VAL A 9 17.53 4.37 -14.73
CA VAL A 9 17.05 4.01 -13.40
C VAL A 9 17.84 4.70 -12.29
N TRP A 10 19.16 4.62 -12.31
CA TRP A 10 20.00 5.24 -11.28
C TRP A 10 19.85 6.77 -11.23
N HIS A 11 19.62 7.40 -12.37
CA HIS A 11 19.45 8.85 -12.47
C HIS A 11 18.08 9.26 -11.92
N GLU A 12 17.04 8.49 -12.19
CA GLU A 12 15.71 8.71 -11.60
C GLU A 12 15.75 8.67 -10.07
N LEU A 13 16.49 7.71 -9.48
CA LEU A 13 16.69 7.65 -8.03
C LEU A 13 17.43 8.87 -7.48
N ALA A 14 18.35 9.46 -8.24
CA ALA A 14 19.14 10.62 -7.84
C ALA A 14 18.44 11.96 -8.07
N PHE A 15 17.56 12.04 -9.08
CA PHE A 15 17.00 13.28 -9.60
C PHE A 15 16.36 14.18 -8.54
N GLY A 16 15.54 13.62 -7.65
CA GLY A 16 14.90 14.38 -6.58
C GLY A 16 15.93 14.97 -5.60
N LEU A 17 16.96 14.20 -5.28
CA LEU A 17 18.04 14.63 -4.37
C LEU A 17 18.91 15.72 -5.01
N GLU A 18 19.23 15.61 -6.30
CA GLU A 18 19.94 16.62 -7.07
C GLU A 18 19.14 17.94 -7.10
N SER A 19 17.83 17.84 -7.36
CA SER A 19 16.92 18.99 -7.39
C SER A 19 16.82 19.70 -6.04
N LEU A 20 16.99 18.98 -4.94
CA LEU A 20 17.02 19.51 -3.57
C LEU A 20 18.39 20.04 -3.16
N GLY A 21 19.41 19.92 -4.02
CA GLY A 21 20.75 20.48 -3.80
C GLY A 21 21.62 19.66 -2.82
N TYR A 22 21.33 18.37 -2.65
CA TYR A 22 22.20 17.50 -1.84
C TYR A 22 23.58 17.32 -2.49
N ASP A 23 24.59 17.11 -1.66
CA ASP A 23 25.96 16.84 -2.11
C ASP A 23 26.08 15.41 -2.71
N THR A 24 27.05 15.23 -3.61
CA THR A 24 27.26 13.95 -4.31
C THR A 24 27.47 12.76 -3.37
N PRO A 25 28.24 12.83 -2.26
CA PRO A 25 28.35 11.74 -1.32
C PRO A 25 27.03 11.32 -0.68
N THR A 26 26.19 12.29 -0.29
CA THR A 26 24.86 12.05 0.28
C THR A 26 23.94 11.40 -0.76
N ILE A 27 23.93 11.91 -2.00
CA ILE A 27 23.14 11.33 -3.11
C ILE A 27 23.54 9.87 -3.33
N ARG A 28 24.82 9.58 -3.47
CA ARG A 28 25.31 8.20 -3.70
C ARG A 28 24.88 7.24 -2.60
N ARG A 29 25.00 7.66 -1.34
CA ARG A 29 24.61 6.86 -0.19
C ARG A 29 23.10 6.56 -0.22
N ARG A 30 22.25 7.59 -0.33
CA ARG A 30 20.79 7.44 -0.32
C ARG A 30 20.28 6.61 -1.50
N VAL A 31 20.85 6.81 -2.68
CA VAL A 31 20.52 6.02 -3.87
C VAL A 31 20.88 4.55 -3.67
N ALA A 32 22.07 4.25 -3.10
CA ALA A 32 22.46 2.88 -2.80
C ALA A 32 21.56 2.23 -1.75
N GLU A 33 21.23 2.95 -0.66
CA GLU A 33 20.29 2.49 0.38
C GLU A 33 18.93 2.14 -0.22
N MET A 34 18.37 3.01 -1.06
CA MET A 34 17.06 2.75 -1.70
C MET A 34 17.15 1.65 -2.76
N ALA A 35 18.20 1.60 -3.56
CA ALA A 35 18.38 0.51 -4.52
C ALA A 35 18.38 -0.85 -3.81
N SER A 36 19.05 -0.96 -2.68
CA SER A 36 19.07 -2.18 -1.87
C SER A 36 17.73 -2.47 -1.21
N PHE A 37 17.11 -1.47 -0.58
CA PHE A 37 15.80 -1.64 0.07
C PHE A 37 14.72 -2.13 -0.89
N PHE A 38 14.69 -1.59 -2.11
CA PHE A 38 13.70 -1.92 -3.13
C PHE A 38 14.11 -3.07 -4.06
N GLY A 39 15.31 -3.65 -3.93
CA GLY A 39 15.80 -4.73 -4.78
C GLY A 39 16.05 -4.30 -6.23
N ILE A 40 16.51 -3.06 -6.43
CA ILE A 40 16.72 -2.44 -7.75
C ILE A 40 18.08 -2.80 -8.32
N GLU A 41 19.02 -3.38 -7.55
CA GLU A 41 20.42 -3.58 -7.92
C GLU A 41 20.59 -4.31 -9.26
N THR A 42 19.75 -5.29 -9.55
CA THR A 42 19.88 -6.12 -10.77
C THR A 42 19.51 -5.37 -12.06
N TRP A 43 18.77 -4.26 -11.94
CA TRP A 43 18.35 -3.43 -13.07
C TRP A 43 18.70 -1.95 -12.91
N PHE A 44 19.60 -1.63 -11.98
CA PHE A 44 20.02 -0.28 -11.62
C PHE A 44 20.55 0.55 -12.80
N TYR A 45 21.25 -0.10 -13.76
CA TYR A 45 21.83 0.56 -14.94
C TYR A 45 20.96 0.48 -16.19
N LYS A 46 19.77 -0.12 -16.11
CA LYS A 46 18.85 -0.21 -17.25
C LYS A 46 18.28 1.14 -17.66
N ASP A 47 17.81 1.20 -18.89
CA ASP A 47 16.95 2.27 -19.36
C ASP A 47 15.54 2.08 -18.75
N VAL A 48 14.89 3.18 -18.37
CA VAL A 48 13.53 3.16 -17.85
C VAL A 48 12.53 2.57 -18.85
N SER A 49 12.77 2.75 -20.15
CA SER A 49 11.96 2.16 -21.22
C SER A 49 11.92 0.64 -21.20
N GLN A 50 12.93 -0.02 -20.62
CA GLN A 50 13.04 -1.48 -20.53
C GLN A 50 12.29 -2.07 -19.31
N LEU A 51 11.74 -1.23 -18.45
CA LEU A 51 11.06 -1.64 -17.23
C LEU A 51 9.61 -2.05 -17.49
N SER A 52 9.13 -3.07 -16.75
CA SER A 52 7.70 -3.36 -16.66
C SER A 52 6.94 -2.25 -15.92
N GLY A 53 5.60 -2.25 -16.04
CA GLY A 53 4.76 -1.30 -15.31
C GLY A 53 4.98 -1.35 -13.78
N GLY A 54 5.06 -2.54 -13.22
CA GLY A 54 5.36 -2.73 -11.79
C GLY A 54 6.74 -2.21 -11.39
N GLN A 55 7.78 -2.46 -12.21
CA GLN A 55 9.11 -1.91 -11.97
C GLN A 55 9.14 -0.38 -12.06
N LYS A 56 8.40 0.23 -12.97
CA LYS A 56 8.28 1.70 -13.06
C LYS A 56 7.62 2.29 -11.81
N GLN A 57 6.54 1.68 -11.32
CA GLN A 57 5.89 2.12 -10.08
C GLN A 57 6.82 1.98 -8.88
N LEU A 58 7.56 0.86 -8.81
CA LEU A 58 8.53 0.64 -7.74
C LEU A 58 9.68 1.67 -7.80
N LEU A 59 10.16 2.00 -9.00
CA LEU A 59 11.19 3.03 -9.22
C LEU A 59 10.70 4.41 -8.75
N ASN A 60 9.47 4.80 -9.12
CA ASN A 60 8.86 6.06 -8.67
C ASN A 60 8.80 6.13 -7.13
N LEU A 61 8.36 5.05 -6.50
CA LEU A 61 8.30 4.96 -5.05
C LEU A 61 9.69 5.08 -4.41
N ALA A 62 10.68 4.38 -4.96
CA ALA A 62 12.06 4.41 -4.49
C ALA A 62 12.70 5.81 -4.63
N ALA A 63 12.44 6.50 -5.74
CA ALA A 63 12.92 7.86 -5.98
C ALA A 63 12.35 8.86 -4.95
N ILE A 64 11.06 8.75 -4.63
CA ILE A 64 10.42 9.56 -3.59
C ILE A 64 11.01 9.22 -2.22
N MET A 65 11.18 7.93 -1.91
CA MET A 65 11.72 7.49 -0.62
C MET A 65 13.19 7.86 -0.42
N ALA A 66 13.95 8.04 -1.49
CA ALA A 66 15.32 8.57 -1.41
C ALA A 66 15.38 9.98 -0.77
N MET A 67 14.33 10.77 -0.91
CA MET A 67 14.20 12.08 -0.27
C MET A 67 13.82 12.00 1.22
N GLN A 68 13.52 10.81 1.74
CA GLN A 68 13.17 10.52 3.14
C GLN A 68 11.95 11.35 3.64
N PRO A 69 10.79 11.28 2.96
CA PRO A 69 9.60 11.98 3.41
C PRO A 69 9.08 11.38 4.73
N SER A 70 8.55 12.23 5.61
CA SER A 70 7.87 11.78 6.83
C SER A 70 6.45 11.27 6.56
N VAL A 71 5.82 11.75 5.48
CA VAL A 71 4.48 11.35 5.02
C VAL A 71 4.52 11.04 3.53
N LEU A 72 3.97 9.90 3.16
CA LEU A 72 3.80 9.45 1.79
C LEU A 72 2.31 9.39 1.47
N ILE A 73 1.87 10.06 0.41
CA ILE A 73 0.49 10.02 -0.07
C ILE A 73 0.46 9.28 -1.41
N LEU A 74 -0.35 8.24 -1.48
CA LEU A 74 -0.53 7.39 -2.65
C LEU A 74 -2.00 7.40 -3.07
N ASP A 75 -2.27 7.81 -4.29
CA ASP A 75 -3.60 7.85 -4.86
C ASP A 75 -3.76 6.75 -5.90
N GLU A 76 -4.54 5.72 -5.58
CA GLU A 76 -4.78 4.51 -6.37
C GLU A 76 -3.52 3.91 -7.02
N PRO A 77 -2.44 3.69 -6.27
CA PRO A 77 -1.13 3.37 -6.84
C PRO A 77 -1.10 2.02 -7.59
N THR A 78 -2.07 1.14 -7.35
CA THR A 78 -2.12 -0.18 -7.99
C THR A 78 -3.10 -0.27 -9.17
N SER A 79 -3.79 0.82 -9.52
CA SER A 79 -4.86 0.83 -10.54
C SER A 79 -4.40 0.33 -11.93
N GLN A 80 -3.12 0.50 -12.29
CA GLN A 80 -2.53 0.12 -13.57
C GLN A 80 -1.68 -1.17 -13.49
N LEU A 81 -1.67 -1.84 -12.33
CA LEU A 81 -0.86 -3.03 -12.09
C LEU A 81 -1.69 -4.31 -12.24
N ASP A 82 -1.04 -5.37 -12.73
CA ASP A 82 -1.59 -6.71 -12.61
C ASP A 82 -1.67 -7.14 -11.13
N PRO A 83 -2.46 -8.16 -10.79
CA PRO A 83 -2.68 -8.56 -9.39
C PRO A 83 -1.40 -8.91 -8.62
N ILE A 84 -0.42 -9.53 -9.27
CA ILE A 84 0.84 -9.94 -8.62
C ILE A 84 1.67 -8.69 -8.31
N ALA A 85 1.87 -7.83 -9.31
CA ALA A 85 2.61 -6.59 -9.13
C ALA A 85 1.94 -5.65 -8.11
N ALA A 86 0.60 -5.62 -8.06
CA ALA A 86 -0.15 -4.84 -7.08
C ALA A 86 0.08 -5.34 -5.65
N SER A 87 0.02 -6.66 -5.43
CA SER A 87 0.28 -7.27 -4.13
C SER A 87 1.71 -7.00 -3.65
N ASP A 88 2.70 -7.18 -4.51
CA ASP A 88 4.11 -6.89 -4.21
C ASP A 88 4.34 -5.42 -3.89
N PHE A 89 3.68 -4.51 -4.62
CA PHE A 89 3.75 -3.08 -4.38
C PHE A 89 3.18 -2.72 -3.00
N LEU A 90 1.98 -3.20 -2.65
CA LEU A 90 1.35 -2.93 -1.35
C LEU A 90 2.15 -3.54 -0.19
N ALA A 91 2.71 -4.73 -0.36
CA ALA A 91 3.62 -5.32 0.61
C ALA A 91 4.86 -4.45 0.84
N THR A 92 5.41 -3.85 -0.23
CA THR A 92 6.53 -2.92 -0.15
C THR A 92 6.15 -1.62 0.57
N VAL A 93 4.95 -1.08 0.30
CA VAL A 93 4.41 0.08 1.03
C VAL A 93 4.28 -0.22 2.53
N GLY A 94 3.78 -1.40 2.89
CA GLY A 94 3.75 -1.87 4.27
C GLY A 94 5.14 -1.97 4.92
N ARG A 95 6.16 -2.39 4.17
CA ARG A 95 7.56 -2.39 4.64
C ARG A 95 8.09 -0.98 4.89
N ILE A 96 7.82 -0.03 4.00
CA ILE A 96 8.18 1.39 4.18
C ILE A 96 7.66 1.91 5.51
N ASN A 97 6.39 1.68 5.80
CA ASN A 97 5.80 2.11 7.06
C ASN A 97 6.48 1.46 8.27
N ARG A 98 6.66 0.12 8.27
CA ARG A 98 7.23 -0.61 9.42
C ARG A 98 8.72 -0.36 9.63
N GLU A 99 9.51 -0.34 8.55
CA GLU A 99 10.97 -0.33 8.63
C GLU A 99 11.56 1.08 8.57
N LEU A 100 10.94 1.98 7.80
CA LEU A 100 11.41 3.37 7.65
C LEU A 100 10.62 4.36 8.52
N GLY A 101 9.52 3.95 9.15
CA GLY A 101 8.70 4.80 10.01
C GLY A 101 7.91 5.88 9.27
N THR A 102 7.82 5.82 7.95
CA THR A 102 7.07 6.79 7.14
C THR A 102 5.58 6.60 7.35
N THR A 103 4.85 7.67 7.63
CA THR A 103 3.39 7.65 7.64
C THR A 103 2.87 7.53 6.20
N VAL A 104 2.02 6.53 5.93
CA VAL A 104 1.45 6.32 4.61
C VAL A 104 -0.05 6.62 4.64
N ILE A 105 -0.51 7.46 3.70
CA ILE A 105 -1.93 7.69 3.39
C ILE A 105 -2.16 7.15 1.99
N CYS A 106 -3.05 6.18 1.84
CA CYS A 106 -3.28 5.51 0.57
C CYS A 106 -4.78 5.44 0.28
N THR A 107 -5.20 5.83 -0.94
CA THR A 107 -6.52 5.49 -1.48
C THR A 107 -6.39 4.22 -2.30
N GLU A 108 -7.28 3.26 -2.13
CA GLU A 108 -7.24 1.99 -2.85
C GLU A 108 -8.63 1.36 -2.98
N HIS A 109 -8.80 0.59 -4.07
CA HIS A 109 -9.99 -0.22 -4.31
C HIS A 109 -9.78 -1.71 -4.01
N ARG A 110 -8.51 -2.16 -3.90
CA ARG A 110 -8.14 -3.56 -3.61
C ARG A 110 -8.09 -3.79 -2.10
N LEU A 111 -9.27 -3.74 -1.46
CA LEU A 111 -9.37 -3.76 0.00
C LEU A 111 -8.87 -5.07 0.62
N GLU A 112 -9.03 -6.21 -0.08
CA GLU A 112 -8.48 -7.51 0.34
C GLU A 112 -6.95 -7.45 0.58
N GLU A 113 -6.25 -6.67 -0.24
CA GLU A 113 -4.80 -6.57 -0.23
C GLU A 113 -4.28 -5.47 0.69
N VAL A 114 -5.00 -4.34 0.84
CA VAL A 114 -4.54 -3.19 1.61
C VAL A 114 -4.93 -3.26 3.09
N PHE A 115 -6.07 -3.84 3.43
CA PHE A 115 -6.56 -3.91 4.81
C PHE A 115 -5.58 -4.60 5.77
N PRO A 116 -4.89 -5.71 5.39
CA PRO A 116 -3.90 -6.35 6.26
C PRO A 116 -2.73 -5.45 6.69
N TYR A 117 -2.45 -4.39 5.92
CA TYR A 117 -1.39 -3.42 6.22
C TYR A 117 -1.90 -2.13 6.86
N SER A 118 -3.22 -1.94 6.91
CA SER A 118 -3.84 -0.70 7.38
C SER A 118 -3.97 -0.70 8.91
N HIS A 119 -3.51 0.38 9.56
CA HIS A 119 -3.72 0.59 10.98
C HIS A 119 -5.03 1.34 11.25
N ARG A 120 -5.42 2.21 10.32
CA ARG A 120 -6.62 3.04 10.39
C ARG A 120 -7.23 3.16 9.00
N VAL A 121 -8.54 3.06 8.92
CA VAL A 121 -9.32 3.17 7.69
C VAL A 121 -10.31 4.32 7.84
N LEU A 122 -10.34 5.19 6.84
CA LEU A 122 -11.30 6.28 6.71
C LEU A 122 -12.20 5.96 5.53
N VAL A 123 -13.50 5.87 5.75
CA VAL A 123 -14.48 5.64 4.67
C VAL A 123 -15.23 6.93 4.38
N MET A 124 -15.15 7.36 3.14
CA MET A 124 -15.83 8.57 2.67
C MET A 124 -16.91 8.20 1.65
N ASP A 125 -18.08 8.78 1.80
CA ASP A 125 -19.16 8.72 0.81
C ASP A 125 -19.83 10.09 0.67
N GLU A 126 -20.13 10.50 -0.54
CA GLU A 126 -20.73 11.80 -0.89
C GLU A 126 -20.03 13.00 -0.20
N GLY A 127 -18.68 12.95 -0.14
CA GLY A 127 -17.87 14.02 0.48
C GLY A 127 -17.91 14.06 2.01
N ARG A 128 -18.48 13.04 2.67
CA ARG A 128 -18.56 12.93 4.14
C ARG A 128 -17.79 11.73 4.64
N LEU A 129 -17.18 11.88 5.80
CA LEU A 129 -16.58 10.77 6.55
C LEU A 129 -17.71 9.99 7.23
N ILE A 130 -17.90 8.72 6.83
CA ILE A 130 -18.97 7.86 7.34
C ILE A 130 -18.48 6.79 8.31
N ALA A 131 -17.20 6.43 8.27
CA ALA A 131 -16.56 5.54 9.24
C ALA A 131 -15.08 5.88 9.41
N ASP A 132 -14.58 5.70 10.63
CA ASP A 132 -13.18 5.95 11.01
C ASP A 132 -12.81 4.96 12.13
N GLY A 133 -11.76 4.20 11.94
CA GLY A 133 -11.31 3.22 12.92
C GLY A 133 -10.33 2.20 12.35
N THR A 134 -10.09 1.14 13.11
CA THR A 134 -9.35 -0.02 12.61
C THR A 134 -10.14 -0.72 11.50
N PRO A 135 -9.50 -1.52 10.62
CA PRO A 135 -10.21 -2.27 9.59
C PRO A 135 -11.41 -3.07 10.12
N ALA A 136 -11.26 -3.77 11.25
CA ALA A 136 -12.34 -4.53 11.87
C ALA A 136 -13.50 -3.65 12.35
N GLN A 137 -13.20 -2.52 13.01
CA GLN A 137 -14.23 -1.56 13.49
C GLN A 137 -15.01 -0.96 12.32
N VAL A 138 -14.31 -0.61 11.23
CA VAL A 138 -14.94 -0.07 10.02
C VAL A 138 -15.84 -1.12 9.37
N GLY A 139 -15.39 -2.37 9.26
CA GLY A 139 -16.21 -3.47 8.75
C GLY A 139 -17.50 -3.66 9.56
N GLN A 140 -17.41 -3.67 10.89
CA GLN A 140 -18.58 -3.75 11.79
C GLN A 140 -19.53 -2.56 11.64
N ALA A 141 -18.99 -1.33 11.58
CA ALA A 141 -19.79 -0.11 11.45
C ALA A 141 -20.58 -0.11 10.12
N LEU A 142 -19.94 -0.48 9.01
CA LEU A 142 -20.59 -0.55 7.71
C LEU A 142 -21.65 -1.67 7.64
N LYS A 143 -21.39 -2.84 8.27
CA LYS A 143 -22.38 -3.92 8.43
C LYS A 143 -23.61 -3.42 9.18
N GLN A 144 -23.42 -2.83 10.35
CA GLN A 144 -24.50 -2.34 11.20
C GLN A 144 -25.34 -1.25 10.53
N ALA A 145 -24.69 -0.36 9.76
CA ALA A 145 -25.35 0.69 8.99
C ALA A 145 -26.07 0.16 7.73
N GLY A 146 -25.87 -1.10 7.33
CA GLY A 146 -26.35 -1.64 6.07
C GLY A 146 -25.82 -0.88 4.85
N HIS A 147 -24.60 -0.33 4.97
CA HIS A 147 -24.06 0.58 3.95
C HIS A 147 -23.60 -0.17 2.71
N ARG A 148 -23.91 0.35 1.49
CA ARG A 148 -23.59 -0.27 0.19
C ARG A 148 -22.10 -0.62 0.01
N MET A 149 -21.19 0.17 0.60
CA MET A 149 -19.74 -0.07 0.51
C MET A 149 -19.30 -1.33 1.26
N PHE A 150 -20.16 -1.91 2.10
CA PHE A 150 -19.86 -3.17 2.76
C PHE A 150 -19.62 -4.31 1.76
N ALA A 151 -20.28 -4.28 0.59
CA ALA A 151 -20.10 -5.28 -0.48
C ALA A 151 -18.67 -5.30 -1.08
N SER A 152 -17.89 -4.25 -0.87
CA SER A 152 -16.50 -4.16 -1.33
C SER A 152 -15.48 -4.53 -0.24
N MET A 153 -15.93 -4.89 0.98
CA MET A 153 -15.04 -5.28 2.07
C MET A 153 -14.35 -6.63 1.78
N PRO A 154 -13.22 -6.92 2.44
CA PRO A 154 -12.54 -8.21 2.34
C PRO A 154 -13.47 -9.40 2.52
N THR A 155 -13.20 -10.49 1.79
CA THR A 155 -14.02 -11.70 1.77
C THR A 155 -14.26 -12.28 3.17
N ALA A 156 -13.26 -12.25 4.05
CA ALA A 156 -13.40 -12.70 5.43
C ALA A 156 -14.47 -11.90 6.19
N MET A 157 -14.55 -10.58 5.97
CA MET A 157 -15.57 -9.70 6.56
C MET A 157 -16.96 -9.98 5.98
N GLN A 158 -17.06 -10.26 4.69
CA GLN A 158 -18.33 -10.59 4.05
C GLN A 158 -18.91 -11.91 4.56
N ILE A 159 -18.07 -12.95 4.74
CA ILE A 159 -18.49 -14.23 5.33
C ILE A 159 -18.93 -14.02 6.78
N TYR A 160 -18.15 -13.32 7.59
CA TYR A 160 -18.50 -12.94 8.96
C TYR A 160 -19.87 -12.26 9.05
N ALA A 161 -20.17 -11.40 8.10
CA ALA A 161 -21.42 -10.63 8.09
C ALA A 161 -22.64 -11.43 7.63
N ALA A 162 -22.45 -12.58 6.98
CA ALA A 162 -23.54 -13.42 6.47
C ALA A 162 -24.31 -14.16 7.58
N VAL A 163 -23.77 -14.20 8.79
CA VAL A 163 -24.38 -14.86 9.94
C VAL A 163 -24.37 -13.93 11.16
N ASP A 164 -25.38 -14.12 12.05
CA ASP A 164 -25.41 -13.43 13.34
C ASP A 164 -24.41 -14.11 14.29
N ASN A 165 -23.53 -13.28 14.84
CA ASN A 165 -22.52 -13.72 15.81
C ASN A 165 -21.95 -12.52 16.58
N ASP A 166 -21.41 -12.80 17.77
CA ASP A 166 -20.76 -11.80 18.65
C ASP A 166 -19.23 -11.87 18.60
N LEU A 167 -18.66 -12.64 17.67
CA LEU A 167 -17.21 -12.79 17.51
C LEU A 167 -16.59 -11.53 16.89
N ALA A 168 -15.28 -11.39 17.02
CA ALA A 168 -14.55 -10.28 16.41
C ALA A 168 -14.56 -10.39 14.88
N CYS A 169 -14.73 -9.25 14.19
CA CYS A 169 -14.74 -9.18 12.74
C CYS A 169 -13.33 -9.51 12.17
N PRO A 170 -13.18 -10.57 11.38
CA PRO A 170 -11.90 -10.94 10.79
C PRO A 170 -11.57 -10.00 9.62
N VAL A 171 -10.29 -9.64 9.47
CA VAL A 171 -9.79 -8.79 8.38
C VAL A 171 -9.06 -9.61 7.32
N THR A 172 -8.30 -10.61 7.77
CA THR A 172 -7.47 -11.45 6.91
C THR A 172 -8.08 -12.83 6.71
N VAL A 173 -7.63 -13.53 5.66
CA VAL A 173 -8.03 -14.93 5.42
C VAL A 173 -7.70 -15.84 6.61
N ARG A 174 -6.55 -15.61 7.29
CA ARG A 174 -6.16 -16.36 8.48
C ARG A 174 -7.16 -16.13 9.61
N GLU A 175 -7.44 -14.88 9.93
CA GLU A 175 -8.43 -14.52 10.95
C GLU A 175 -9.81 -15.07 10.60
N GLY A 176 -10.19 -15.07 9.31
CA GLY A 176 -11.44 -15.66 8.83
C GLY A 176 -11.52 -17.19 9.09
N ARG A 177 -10.43 -17.91 8.95
CA ARG A 177 -10.37 -19.35 9.32
C ARG A 177 -10.52 -19.55 10.81
N ASP A 178 -9.76 -18.79 11.61
CA ASP A 178 -9.83 -18.86 13.07
C ASP A 178 -11.25 -18.52 13.56
N TRP A 179 -11.89 -17.54 12.93
CA TRP A 179 -13.28 -17.17 13.19
C TRP A 179 -14.26 -18.30 12.83
N LEU A 180 -14.11 -18.94 11.65
CA LEU A 180 -14.95 -20.09 11.24
C LEU A 180 -14.83 -21.25 12.22
N ASP A 181 -13.61 -21.55 12.68
CA ASP A 181 -13.35 -22.61 13.65
C ASP A 181 -13.98 -22.31 15.02
N ALA A 182 -13.99 -21.04 15.43
CA ALA A 182 -14.64 -20.60 16.66
C ALA A 182 -16.18 -20.66 16.54
N PHE A 183 -16.72 -20.16 15.41
CA PHE A 183 -18.15 -20.16 15.13
C PHE A 183 -18.74 -21.58 15.04
N ALA A 184 -18.00 -22.54 14.47
CA ALA A 184 -18.46 -23.93 14.34
C ALA A 184 -18.45 -24.73 15.67
N LYS A 185 -17.80 -24.23 16.73
CA LYS A 185 -17.71 -24.85 18.05
C LYS A 185 -18.70 -24.29 19.07
N GLY A 186 -19.31 -23.15 18.78
CA GLY A 186 -20.33 -22.51 19.61
C GLY A 186 -21.71 -22.83 19.15
#